data_aae0ff1bbc14e36c3393ad925e4d4c5a
#
_entry.id   aae0ff1bbc14e36c3393ad925e4d4c5a
#
_cell.length_a   1.000
_cell.length_b   1.000
_cell.length_c   1.000
_cell.angle_alpha   90.00
_cell.angle_beta   90.00
_cell.angle_gamma   90.00
#
_symmetry.space_group_name_H-M   'P 1'
#
loop_
_entity.id
_entity.type
_entity.pdbx_description
1 polymer ?
#
loop_
_entity_poly.entity_id
_entity_poly.type
_entity_poly.pdbx_seq_one_letter_code
_entity_poly.pdbx_strand_id
1 'polypeptide(L)'
;MTQRRFFDPHIHMSSRTTDCYAAMAGAGIRGIIEPAFWLGQPRTTLGSFIDYFSSLIGFERFRASQFGIQHYCTIGMNSKEANDEGLCREVLDILPRYALKEGVVAIGEIGYDEITD
;
A
#
# COMPACT_ATOMS: atom_id res chain seq x y z
N MET A 1 -15.24 -30.57 -6.67
CA MET A 1 -15.56 -29.46 -5.75
C MET A 1 -14.93 -28.18 -6.24
N THR A 2 -15.72 -27.15 -6.32
CA THR A 2 -15.25 -25.84 -6.75
C THR A 2 -14.56 -25.14 -5.57
N GLN A 3 -13.30 -24.79 -5.74
CA GLN A 3 -12.59 -24.02 -4.73
C GLN A 3 -13.12 -22.58 -4.71
N ARG A 4 -13.43 -22.08 -3.52
CA ARG A 4 -13.82 -20.67 -3.37
C ARG A 4 -12.60 -19.80 -3.55
N ARG A 5 -12.78 -18.67 -4.25
CA ARG A 5 -11.77 -17.65 -4.45
C ARG A 5 -12.23 -16.36 -3.81
N PHE A 6 -11.32 -15.70 -3.14
CA PHE A 6 -11.61 -14.45 -2.44
C PHE A 6 -10.69 -13.35 -2.90
N PHE A 7 -11.20 -12.16 -2.84
CA PHE A 7 -10.44 -10.93 -3.08
C PHE A 7 -10.60 -10.05 -1.85
N ASP A 8 -9.48 -9.60 -1.26
CA ASP A 8 -9.49 -8.67 -0.13
C ASP A 8 -9.16 -7.26 -0.64
N PRO A 9 -10.12 -6.33 -0.63
CA PRO A 9 -9.91 -5.00 -1.19
C PRO A 9 -9.18 -4.03 -0.25
N HIS A 10 -8.85 -4.43 0.98
CA HIS A 10 -8.21 -3.54 1.93
C HIS A 10 -7.43 -4.33 2.98
N ILE A 11 -6.16 -4.52 2.73
CA ILE A 11 -5.28 -5.24 3.67
C ILE A 11 -3.88 -4.64 3.62
N HIS A 12 -3.22 -4.60 4.76
CA HIS A 12 -1.85 -4.09 4.88
C HIS A 12 -0.89 -5.26 5.11
N MET A 13 0.03 -5.44 4.19
CA MET A 13 0.95 -6.58 4.18
C MET A 13 2.38 -6.20 4.55
N SER A 14 2.76 -4.93 4.40
CA SER A 14 4.15 -4.49 4.59
C SER A 14 4.70 -4.79 5.98
N SER A 15 3.84 -4.82 7.00
CA SER A 15 4.22 -5.15 8.37
C SER A 15 4.02 -6.62 8.72
N ARG A 16 3.60 -7.45 7.76
CA ARG A 16 3.33 -8.87 7.99
C ARG A 16 4.47 -9.73 7.46
N THR A 17 4.60 -10.91 8.03
CA THR A 17 5.59 -11.89 7.57
C THR A 17 5.09 -12.63 6.33
N THR A 18 6.01 -13.26 5.62
CA THR A 18 5.70 -13.93 4.36
C THR A 18 4.75 -15.11 4.54
N ASP A 19 4.79 -15.77 5.70
CA ASP A 19 3.86 -16.87 5.99
C ASP A 19 2.40 -16.42 6.07
N CYS A 20 2.13 -15.14 6.28
CA CYS A 20 0.76 -14.61 6.17
C CYS A 20 0.23 -14.77 4.74
N TYR A 21 1.07 -14.55 3.72
CA TYR A 21 0.67 -14.78 2.34
C TYR A 21 0.34 -16.26 2.09
N ALA A 22 1.15 -17.15 2.64
CA ALA A 22 0.90 -18.58 2.50
C ALA A 22 -0.45 -18.97 3.12
N ALA A 23 -0.76 -18.46 4.32
CA ALA A 23 -2.02 -18.71 5.00
C ALA A 23 -3.21 -18.16 4.20
N MET A 24 -3.07 -16.96 3.64
CA MET A 24 -4.11 -16.33 2.82
C MET A 24 -4.37 -17.15 1.55
N ALA A 25 -3.32 -17.59 0.88
CA ALA A 25 -3.45 -18.42 -0.31
C ALA A 25 -4.14 -19.75 0.02
N GLY A 26 -3.78 -20.36 1.15
CA GLY A 26 -4.42 -21.59 1.62
C GLY A 26 -5.90 -21.40 1.92
N ALA A 27 -6.31 -20.21 2.33
CA ALA A 27 -7.71 -19.87 2.60
C ALA A 27 -8.49 -19.51 1.33
N GLY A 28 -7.84 -19.39 0.18
CA GLY A 28 -8.50 -19.11 -1.10
C GLY A 28 -8.39 -17.68 -1.59
N ILE A 29 -7.58 -16.84 -0.94
CA ILE A 29 -7.36 -15.47 -1.40
C ILE A 29 -6.49 -15.50 -2.67
N ARG A 30 -6.95 -14.83 -3.73
CA ARG A 30 -6.26 -14.80 -5.02
C ARG A 30 -5.89 -13.39 -5.48
N GLY A 31 -6.43 -12.37 -4.82
CA GLY A 31 -6.09 -10.98 -5.10
C GLY A 31 -6.32 -10.11 -3.90
N ILE A 32 -5.56 -9.04 -3.80
CA ILE A 32 -5.66 -8.07 -2.71
C ILE A 32 -5.38 -6.67 -3.23
N ILE A 33 -5.92 -5.68 -2.52
CA ILE A 33 -5.48 -4.30 -2.64
C ILE A 33 -4.84 -3.89 -1.32
N GLU A 34 -3.62 -3.44 -1.38
CA GLU A 34 -2.91 -2.91 -0.23
C GLU A 34 -2.85 -1.38 -0.31
N PRO A 35 -3.67 -0.66 0.46
CA PRO A 35 -3.58 0.80 0.52
C PRO A 35 -2.31 1.25 1.25
N ALA A 36 -1.75 2.38 0.80
CA ALA A 36 -0.64 3.00 1.50
C ALA A 36 -1.07 3.38 2.91
N PHE A 37 -0.21 3.12 3.88
CA PHE A 37 -0.52 3.28 5.29
C PHE A 37 0.65 3.98 6.00
N TRP A 38 0.33 4.76 7.03
CA TRP A 38 1.33 5.54 7.78
C TRP A 38 2.06 4.72 8.86
N LEU A 39 1.64 3.48 9.09
CA LEU A 39 2.25 2.51 10.03
C LEU A 39 2.28 2.99 11.49
N GLY A 40 1.38 3.90 11.88
CA GLY A 40 1.30 4.41 13.24
C GLY A 40 2.31 5.50 13.57
N GLN A 41 3.15 5.87 12.60
CA GLN A 41 4.14 6.95 12.77
C GLN A 41 4.34 7.67 11.44
N PRO A 42 4.09 8.99 11.39
CA PRO A 42 4.24 9.73 10.15
C PRO A 42 5.67 9.67 9.60
N ARG A 43 5.78 9.48 8.30
CA ARG A 43 7.05 9.63 7.61
C ARG A 43 7.42 11.11 7.54
N THR A 44 8.68 11.40 7.60
CA THR A 44 9.15 12.79 7.70
C THR A 44 10.04 13.22 6.55
N THR A 45 10.34 12.33 5.60
CA THR A 45 11.20 12.64 4.45
C THR A 45 10.60 12.12 3.17
N LEU A 46 10.90 12.81 2.06
CA LEU A 46 10.49 12.35 0.74
C LEU A 46 11.07 10.97 0.41
N GLY A 47 12.33 10.74 0.78
CA GLY A 47 12.98 9.45 0.54
C GLY A 47 12.24 8.28 1.16
N SER A 48 11.66 8.46 2.35
CA SER A 48 10.90 7.39 3.00
C SER A 48 9.61 7.06 2.25
N PHE A 49 8.97 8.05 1.62
CA PHE A 49 7.82 7.79 0.75
C PHE A 49 8.22 7.07 -0.53
N ILE A 50 9.32 7.48 -1.14
CA ILE A 50 9.85 6.83 -2.34
C ILE A 50 10.15 5.36 -2.06
N ASP A 51 10.83 5.07 -0.97
CA ASP A 51 11.17 3.70 -0.56
C ASP A 51 9.90 2.89 -0.30
N TYR A 52 8.92 3.49 0.36
CA TYR A 52 7.68 2.81 0.68
C TYR A 52 6.86 2.50 -0.58
N PHE A 53 6.69 3.47 -1.47
CA PHE A 53 5.95 3.25 -2.72
C PHE A 53 6.65 2.20 -3.58
N SER A 54 7.98 2.25 -3.65
CA SER A 54 8.76 1.25 -4.39
C SER A 54 8.58 -0.15 -3.79
N SER A 55 8.52 -0.24 -2.46
CA SER A 55 8.28 -1.50 -1.77
C SER A 55 6.89 -2.06 -2.07
N LEU A 56 5.86 -1.22 -2.07
CA LEU A 56 4.49 -1.65 -2.40
C LEU A 56 4.41 -2.15 -3.84
N ILE A 57 4.94 -1.37 -4.77
CA ILE A 57 4.82 -1.63 -6.20
C ILE A 57 5.68 -2.83 -6.63
N GLY A 58 6.85 -2.96 -6.04
CA GLY A 58 7.81 -4.01 -6.39
C GLY A 58 7.81 -5.19 -5.45
N PHE A 59 8.30 -4.99 -4.24
CA PHE A 59 8.57 -6.10 -3.32
C PHE A 59 7.29 -6.82 -2.87
N GLU A 60 6.26 -6.10 -2.45
CA GLU A 60 5.03 -6.75 -1.99
C GLU A 60 4.33 -7.47 -3.13
N ARG A 61 4.31 -6.88 -4.31
CA ARG A 61 3.76 -7.51 -5.51
C ARG A 61 4.48 -8.82 -5.82
N PHE A 62 5.81 -8.80 -5.75
CA PHE A 62 6.62 -10.00 -5.94
C PHE A 62 6.33 -11.04 -4.86
N ARG A 63 6.32 -10.62 -3.59
CA ARG A 63 6.11 -11.52 -2.46
C ARG A 63 4.76 -12.24 -2.55
N ALA A 64 3.70 -11.50 -2.88
CA ALA A 64 2.36 -12.05 -3.08
C ALA A 64 2.33 -13.03 -4.26
N SER A 65 3.03 -12.70 -5.35
CA SER A 65 3.04 -13.53 -6.56
C SER A 65 3.61 -14.93 -6.32
N GLN A 66 4.49 -15.08 -5.32
CA GLN A 66 5.05 -16.38 -4.97
C GLN A 66 4.00 -17.35 -4.43
N PHE A 67 2.84 -16.84 -4.03
CA PHE A 67 1.73 -17.64 -3.50
C PHE A 67 0.50 -17.59 -4.42
N GLY A 68 0.66 -17.11 -5.64
CA GLY A 68 -0.44 -17.02 -6.60
C GLY A 68 -1.44 -15.93 -6.27
N ILE A 69 -1.05 -14.92 -5.49
CA ILE A 69 -1.90 -13.78 -5.12
C ILE A 69 -1.50 -12.58 -5.97
N GLN A 70 -2.48 -11.99 -6.67
CA GLN A 70 -2.27 -10.71 -7.36
C GLN A 70 -2.33 -9.58 -6.35
N HIS A 71 -1.26 -8.82 -6.27
CA HIS A 71 -1.13 -7.67 -5.37
C HIS A 71 -1.31 -6.39 -6.15
N TYR A 72 -2.35 -5.66 -5.81
CA TYR A 72 -2.57 -4.29 -6.25
C TYR A 72 -2.33 -3.38 -5.05
N CYS A 73 -2.00 -2.14 -5.31
CA CYS A 73 -1.82 -1.17 -4.23
C CYS A 73 -2.43 0.17 -4.57
N THR A 74 -2.61 0.98 -3.55
CA THR A 74 -2.84 2.40 -3.71
C THR A 74 -1.65 3.14 -3.13
N ILE A 75 -1.38 4.32 -3.65
CA ILE A 75 -0.33 5.18 -3.13
C ILE A 75 -0.92 6.52 -2.73
N GLY A 76 -0.32 7.15 -1.76
CA GLY A 76 -0.83 8.42 -1.27
C GLY A 76 -0.17 8.81 0.03
N MET A 77 -0.56 9.97 0.50
CA MET A 77 -0.10 10.51 1.76
C MET A 77 -1.26 10.47 2.76
N ASN A 78 -1.07 9.78 3.87
CA ASN A 78 -2.09 9.68 4.90
C ASN A 78 -2.34 11.07 5.50
N SER A 79 -3.57 11.31 5.97
CA SER A 79 -3.93 12.58 6.59
C SER A 79 -3.02 12.96 7.75
N LYS A 80 -2.51 11.98 8.49
CA LYS A 80 -1.56 12.22 9.59
C LYS A 80 -0.23 12.79 9.11
N GLU A 81 0.19 12.39 7.90
CA GLU A 81 1.46 12.83 7.30
C GLU A 81 1.29 14.14 6.54
N ALA A 82 0.11 14.39 6.02
CA ALA A 82 -0.20 15.57 5.23
C ALA A 82 -0.21 16.88 6.04
N ASN A 83 -0.16 16.80 7.36
CA ASN A 83 -0.01 17.98 8.21
C ASN A 83 1.32 18.70 7.99
N ASP A 84 2.33 18.01 7.49
CA ASP A 84 3.58 18.63 7.03
C ASP A 84 3.39 19.12 5.60
N GLU A 85 3.06 20.39 5.44
CA GLU A 85 2.70 20.97 4.14
C GLU A 85 3.83 20.94 3.14
N GLY A 86 5.07 21.19 3.58
CA GLY A 86 6.24 21.16 2.70
C GLY A 86 6.48 19.77 2.13
N LEU A 87 6.45 18.78 3.01
CA LEU A 87 6.59 17.38 2.60
C LEU A 87 5.41 16.94 1.71
N CYS A 88 4.21 17.38 2.04
CA CYS A 88 3.02 17.09 1.25
C CYS A 88 3.20 17.53 -0.22
N ARG A 89 3.71 18.74 -0.44
CA ARG A 89 3.98 19.24 -1.79
C ARG A 89 5.00 18.40 -2.52
N GLU A 90 6.08 18.01 -1.84
CA GLU A 90 7.10 17.14 -2.45
C GLU A 90 6.53 15.79 -2.85
N VAL A 91 5.72 15.18 -1.99
CA VAL A 91 5.08 13.89 -2.28
C VAL A 91 4.09 14.02 -3.43
N LEU A 92 3.29 15.08 -3.45
CA LEU A 92 2.33 15.32 -4.53
C LEU A 92 3.04 15.47 -5.89
N ASP A 93 4.22 16.06 -5.92
CA ASP A 93 4.99 16.21 -7.15
C ASP A 93 5.44 14.88 -7.74
N ILE A 94 5.72 13.89 -6.91
CA ILE A 94 6.19 12.59 -7.40
C ILE A 94 5.06 11.57 -7.60
N LEU A 95 3.90 11.78 -6.99
CA LEU A 95 2.78 10.82 -7.09
C LEU A 95 2.42 10.44 -8.52
N PRO A 96 2.35 11.36 -9.49
CA PRO A 96 2.00 10.98 -10.86
C PRO A 96 2.90 9.92 -11.47
N ARG A 97 4.20 9.93 -11.13
CA ARG A 97 5.14 8.93 -11.65
C ARG A 97 4.82 7.54 -11.15
N TYR A 98 4.45 7.44 -9.86
CA TYR A 98 4.14 6.15 -9.23
C TYR A 98 2.73 5.69 -9.58
N ALA A 99 1.80 6.62 -9.75
CA ALA A 99 0.41 6.30 -10.08
C ALA A 99 0.28 5.58 -11.42
N LEU A 100 1.23 5.78 -12.32
CA LEU A 100 1.24 5.14 -13.64
C LEU A 100 1.89 3.75 -13.65
N LYS A 101 2.49 3.34 -12.53
CA LYS A 101 3.13 2.02 -12.45
C LYS A 101 2.09 0.91 -12.42
N GLU A 102 2.45 -0.23 -13.03
CA GLU A 102 1.59 -1.40 -13.02
C GLU A 102 1.33 -1.87 -11.59
N GLY A 103 0.07 -2.21 -11.31
CA GLY A 103 -0.35 -2.65 -9.98
C GLY A 103 -0.90 -1.54 -9.10
N VAL A 104 -0.67 -0.27 -9.44
CA VAL A 104 -1.26 0.86 -8.72
C VAL A 104 -2.65 1.12 -9.29
N VAL A 105 -3.68 1.02 -8.45
CA VAL A 105 -5.07 1.09 -8.92
C VAL A 105 -5.81 2.35 -8.46
N ALA A 106 -5.28 3.08 -7.48
CA ALA A 106 -5.94 4.27 -6.93
C ALA A 106 -4.97 5.11 -6.12
N ILE A 107 -5.39 6.30 -5.72
CA ILE A 107 -4.72 7.14 -4.74
C ILE A 107 -5.41 6.92 -3.39
N GLY A 108 -4.66 6.56 -2.38
CA GLY A 108 -5.15 6.31 -1.03
C GLY A 108 -4.01 5.82 -0.11
N GLU A 109 -4.20 5.87 1.18
CA GLU A 109 -5.36 6.45 1.87
C GLU A 109 -5.28 7.97 1.87
N ILE A 110 -6.43 8.62 1.83
CA ILE A 110 -6.51 10.09 1.88
C ILE A 110 -7.59 10.49 2.88
N GLY A 111 -7.55 11.75 3.29
CA GLY A 111 -8.58 12.29 4.17
C GLY A 111 -8.09 13.50 4.95
N TYR A 112 -8.92 13.94 5.84
CA TYR A 112 -8.60 15.01 6.78
C TYR A 112 -8.24 14.43 8.13
N ASP A 113 -7.28 15.08 8.80
CA ASP A 113 -6.89 14.73 10.15
C ASP A 113 -7.63 15.64 11.14
N GLU A 114 -8.20 15.02 12.17
CA GLU A 114 -8.88 15.78 13.23
C GLU A 114 -7.93 16.29 14.32
N ILE A 115 -6.63 16.01 14.19
CA ILE A 115 -5.64 16.54 15.13
C ILE A 115 -5.59 18.05 14.96
N THR A 116 -5.81 18.75 16.06
CA THR A 116 -5.88 20.21 16.06
C THR A 116 -4.61 20.89 16.57
N ASP A 117 -3.63 20.14 17.00
CA ASP A 117 -2.39 20.69 17.56
C ASP A 117 -1.18 20.33 16.73
#